data_0f58a7b046831c13c8cca538462d811c
#
_entry.id   0f58a7b046831c13c8cca538462d811c
#
_cell.length_a   1.000
_cell.length_b   1.000
_cell.length_c   1.000
_cell.angle_alpha   90.00
_cell.angle_beta   90.00
_cell.angle_gamma   90.00
#
_symmetry.space_group_name_H-M   'P 1'
#
loop_
_entity.id
_entity.type
_entity.pdbx_description
1 polymer ?
#
loop_
_entity_poly.entity_id
_entity_poly.type
_entity_poly.pdbx_seq_one_letter_code
_entity_poly.pdbx_strand_id
1 'polypeptide(L)'
;MAIIRKNMNRIKRSRRILFVIAALACTALLTASGCGGSKKPASAGDAVQALLHKGVRPNELGMVMVLEYHRIEEEESDYTRSIENFKRDLETLYQKGYRLVKFQDLMQGKIDVPAGTTPVVFSFDDSTEGQFRYLKEGGKAVLDPECALGMMSDFSKKHPDFGYTAIFSFLPNLFDQPKYIDKKFDYLYGKGFDFGNHTTNHPSLGLVSDDTVQKEIAGPVKEMKKINPKVKLDVLCLPHGSEPKNKELMYNGSYNGTKYHNNWALLVGSEPFYPEYQYKNPGTVIPRVQVMDYNPTSGSGAEGSDYWLRYFDRHPELKFISDGDPDTICAPAYMENRLLPDKLPPGVSFLGY
;
A
#
# COMPACT_ATOMS: atom_id res chain seq x y z
N MET A 1 -41.32 44.89 28.68
CA MET A 1 -40.52 43.71 29.11
C MET A 1 -41.40 42.54 29.55
N ALA A 2 -42.50 42.27 28.84
CA ALA A 2 -43.48 41.26 29.24
C ALA A 2 -44.09 40.46 28.04
N ILE A 3 -43.49 40.51 26.84
CA ILE A 3 -44.01 39.84 25.63
C ILE A 3 -43.12 38.71 25.12
N ILE A 4 -41.92 38.51 25.66
CA ILE A 4 -40.95 37.50 25.16
C ILE A 4 -41.01 36.13 25.94
N ARG A 5 -41.80 36.03 26.99
CA ARG A 5 -41.90 34.79 27.79
C ARG A 5 -43.05 33.82 27.43
N LYS A 6 -43.89 34.12 26.44
CA LYS A 6 -45.08 33.28 26.11
C LYS A 6 -44.86 32.32 24.96
N ASN A 7 -43.76 32.39 24.19
CA ASN A 7 -43.56 31.54 22.99
C ASN A 7 -42.59 30.37 23.18
N MET A 8 -41.95 30.21 24.36
CA MET A 8 -41.00 29.08 24.60
C MET A 8 -41.65 27.81 25.15
N ASN A 9 -42.90 27.84 25.60
CA ASN A 9 -43.56 26.67 26.19
C ASN A 9 -44.47 25.88 25.24
N ARG A 10 -44.58 26.29 23.96
CA ARG A 10 -45.44 25.60 22.95
C ARG A 10 -44.67 24.60 22.09
N ILE A 11 -43.31 24.59 22.10
CA ILE A 11 -42.48 23.72 21.26
C ILE A 11 -42.03 22.45 22.02
N LYS A 12 -42.24 22.37 23.32
CA LYS A 12 -41.83 21.19 24.10
C LYS A 12 -42.93 20.12 24.30
N ARG A 13 -44.13 20.30 23.72
CA ARG A 13 -45.25 19.32 23.88
C ARG A 13 -45.56 18.48 22.64
N SER A 14 -44.96 18.73 21.48
CA SER A 14 -45.21 17.96 20.26
C SER A 14 -44.13 16.91 19.87
N ARG A 15 -43.15 16.67 20.74
CA ARG A 15 -42.10 15.65 20.49
C ARG A 15 -42.20 14.40 21.37
N ARG A 16 -43.32 14.15 22.05
CA ARG A 16 -43.53 12.95 22.91
C ARG A 16 -44.68 12.03 22.49
N ILE A 17 -45.28 12.18 21.28
CA ILE A 17 -46.39 11.36 20.81
C ILE A 17 -46.10 10.68 19.45
N LEU A 18 -44.83 10.43 19.11
CA LEU A 18 -44.48 9.72 17.85
C LEU A 18 -43.52 8.53 18.07
N PHE A 19 -43.60 7.87 19.21
CA PHE A 19 -42.77 6.67 19.48
C PHE A 19 -43.50 5.48 20.07
N VAL A 20 -44.82 5.35 19.91
CA VAL A 20 -45.62 4.22 20.46
C VAL A 20 -46.55 3.53 19.47
N ILE A 21 -46.44 3.79 18.13
CA ILE A 21 -47.23 3.03 17.15
C ILE A 21 -46.29 2.51 16.03
N ALA A 22 -45.36 1.58 16.40
CA ALA A 22 -44.62 0.77 15.43
C ALA A 22 -44.18 -0.57 16.06
N ALA A 23 -45.01 -1.16 16.91
CA ALA A 23 -44.71 -2.47 17.51
C ALA A 23 -45.97 -3.33 17.68
N LEU A 24 -46.77 -3.48 16.62
CA LEU A 24 -47.89 -4.45 16.58
C LEU A 24 -48.41 -4.63 15.16
N ALA A 25 -47.61 -5.19 14.25
CA ALA A 25 -48.10 -5.77 12.99
C ALA A 25 -46.99 -6.65 12.35
N CYS A 26 -46.54 -7.70 12.99
CA CYS A 26 -45.80 -8.80 12.41
C CYS A 26 -45.98 -10.10 13.21
N THR A 27 -47.25 -10.54 13.35
CA THR A 27 -47.53 -11.92 13.79
C THR A 27 -48.78 -12.38 13.00
N ALA A 28 -48.57 -12.90 11.83
CA ALA A 28 -49.41 -13.91 11.17
C ALA A 28 -48.94 -14.02 9.69
N LEU A 29 -48.00 -14.94 9.41
CA LEU A 29 -47.90 -15.68 8.15
C LEU A 29 -46.65 -16.60 8.27
N LEU A 30 -46.83 -17.65 9.01
CA LEU A 30 -45.90 -18.77 9.02
C LEU A 30 -46.73 -20.03 8.77
N THR A 31 -46.88 -20.39 7.48
CA THR A 31 -46.97 -21.77 7.02
C THR A 31 -46.84 -21.76 5.48
N ALA A 32 -45.58 -21.72 5.02
CA ALA A 32 -45.24 -22.32 3.76
C ALA A 32 -43.97 -23.13 4.03
N SER A 33 -44.15 -24.42 4.21
CA SER A 33 -43.06 -25.41 4.21
C SER A 33 -42.39 -25.38 2.85
N GLY A 34 -41.35 -24.53 2.72
CA GLY A 34 -40.38 -24.57 1.65
C GLY A 34 -39.12 -25.21 2.24
N CYS A 35 -38.75 -26.40 1.79
CA CYS A 35 -37.42 -26.99 1.97
C CYS A 35 -36.37 -26.02 1.42
N GLY A 36 -35.99 -25.02 2.18
CA GLY A 36 -34.82 -24.19 1.99
C GLY A 36 -33.64 -24.95 2.58
N GLY A 37 -33.01 -25.81 1.78
CA GLY A 37 -31.70 -26.33 2.11
C GLY A 37 -30.80 -25.15 2.38
N SER A 38 -30.36 -24.94 3.63
CA SER A 38 -29.27 -24.05 3.96
C SER A 38 -28.07 -24.51 3.14
N LYS A 39 -27.72 -23.78 2.09
CA LYS A 39 -26.48 -24.02 1.36
C LYS A 39 -25.38 -23.88 2.41
N LYS A 40 -24.71 -25.00 2.72
CA LYS A 40 -23.48 -25.01 3.47
C LYS A 40 -22.55 -23.98 2.83
N PRO A 41 -21.89 -23.10 3.60
CA PRO A 41 -20.91 -22.19 3.00
C PRO A 41 -19.95 -23.03 2.15
N ALA A 42 -19.64 -22.53 0.94
CA ALA A 42 -18.73 -23.24 0.02
C ALA A 42 -17.38 -23.40 0.73
N SER A 43 -16.76 -24.56 0.59
CA SER A 43 -15.39 -24.75 1.10
C SER A 43 -14.43 -23.89 0.26
N ALA A 44 -13.26 -23.54 0.80
CA ALA A 44 -12.21 -22.85 0.04
C ALA A 44 -11.91 -23.57 -1.27
N GLY A 45 -11.87 -24.91 -1.27
CA GLY A 45 -11.71 -25.72 -2.49
C GLY A 45 -12.83 -25.52 -3.52
N ASP A 46 -14.11 -25.43 -3.08
CA ASP A 46 -15.23 -25.18 -3.99
C ASP A 46 -15.13 -23.76 -4.60
N ALA A 47 -14.69 -22.78 -3.82
CA ALA A 47 -14.47 -21.41 -4.29
C ALA A 47 -13.38 -21.37 -5.37
N VAL A 48 -12.25 -22.04 -5.17
CA VAL A 48 -11.17 -22.14 -6.14
C VAL A 48 -11.63 -22.86 -7.41
N GLN A 49 -12.38 -23.97 -7.31
CA GLN A 49 -12.94 -24.64 -8.50
C GLN A 49 -13.86 -23.70 -9.30
N ALA A 50 -14.67 -22.87 -8.62
CA ALA A 50 -15.50 -21.88 -9.30
C ALA A 50 -14.66 -20.80 -10.04
N LEU A 51 -13.49 -20.41 -9.51
CA LEU A 51 -12.55 -19.51 -10.18
C LEU A 51 -11.93 -20.17 -11.42
N LEU A 52 -11.50 -21.43 -11.30
CA LEU A 52 -10.93 -22.19 -12.42
C LEU A 52 -11.95 -22.34 -13.58
N HIS A 53 -13.22 -22.58 -13.28
CA HIS A 53 -14.29 -22.61 -14.29
C HIS A 53 -14.50 -21.26 -14.99
N LYS A 54 -14.19 -20.14 -14.33
CA LYS A 54 -14.21 -18.79 -14.91
C LYS A 54 -12.91 -18.43 -15.65
N GLY A 55 -11.94 -19.34 -15.71
CA GLY A 55 -10.64 -19.12 -16.34
C GLY A 55 -9.62 -18.38 -15.45
N VAL A 56 -9.96 -18.08 -14.20
CA VAL A 56 -9.02 -17.52 -13.22
C VAL A 56 -8.15 -18.66 -12.67
N ARG A 57 -6.84 -18.44 -12.66
CA ARG A 57 -5.83 -19.39 -12.18
C ARG A 57 -5.07 -18.78 -11.01
N PRO A 58 -5.52 -18.93 -9.75
CA PRO A 58 -4.81 -18.39 -8.60
C PRO A 58 -3.36 -18.88 -8.54
N ASN A 59 -2.43 -17.99 -8.23
CA ASN A 59 -1.02 -18.29 -8.05
C ASN A 59 -0.40 -17.36 -7.01
N GLU A 60 -0.66 -17.61 -5.76
CA GLU A 60 -0.18 -16.76 -4.68
C GLU A 60 1.28 -17.08 -4.27
N LEU A 61 1.92 -18.01 -4.97
CA LEU A 61 3.37 -18.23 -4.96
C LEU A 61 4.10 -17.47 -6.09
N GLY A 62 3.39 -16.64 -6.84
CA GLY A 62 3.95 -15.81 -7.91
C GLY A 62 4.63 -14.54 -7.40
N MET A 63 5.26 -13.82 -8.32
CA MET A 63 5.97 -12.57 -8.03
C MET A 63 5.02 -11.38 -7.88
N VAL A 64 5.42 -10.42 -7.04
CA VAL A 64 4.78 -9.12 -6.80
C VAL A 64 5.75 -8.00 -7.09
N MET A 65 5.23 -6.79 -7.36
CA MET A 65 6.05 -5.60 -7.60
C MET A 65 5.88 -4.59 -6.48
N VAL A 66 6.99 -4.01 -6.04
CA VAL A 66 7.03 -2.73 -5.34
C VAL A 66 7.50 -1.69 -6.36
N LEU A 67 6.61 -0.80 -6.78
CA LEU A 67 6.90 0.20 -7.81
C LEU A 67 7.55 1.42 -7.16
N GLU A 68 8.71 1.81 -7.70
CA GLU A 68 9.54 2.89 -7.20
C GLU A 68 9.27 4.17 -7.98
N TYR A 69 8.65 5.13 -7.33
CA TYR A 69 8.44 6.50 -7.79
C TYR A 69 9.33 7.47 -7.01
N HIS A 70 9.75 8.55 -7.66
CA HIS A 70 10.42 9.68 -7.02
C HIS A 70 9.60 10.96 -7.24
N ARG A 71 10.01 11.83 -8.14
CA ARG A 71 9.31 13.08 -8.42
C ARG A 71 8.08 12.85 -9.31
N ILE A 72 7.03 13.63 -9.07
CA ILE A 72 5.86 13.74 -9.94
C ILE A 72 5.78 15.22 -10.36
N GLU A 73 6.01 15.51 -11.64
CA GLU A 73 6.09 16.86 -12.18
C GLU A 73 5.43 16.93 -13.57
N GLU A 74 5.42 18.11 -14.22
CA GLU A 74 4.83 18.29 -15.55
C GLU A 74 5.54 17.47 -16.64
N GLU A 75 6.88 17.45 -16.61
CA GLU A 75 7.70 16.83 -17.64
C GLU A 75 8.38 15.56 -17.15
N GLU A 76 8.43 14.55 -18.02
CA GLU A 76 9.13 13.29 -17.77
C GLU A 76 10.65 13.50 -17.81
N SER A 77 11.36 12.91 -16.86
CA SER A 77 12.83 12.84 -16.87
C SER A 77 13.34 11.66 -16.01
N ASP A 78 14.65 11.49 -15.91
CA ASP A 78 15.23 10.50 -14.99
C ASP A 78 14.70 10.73 -13.58
N TYR A 79 14.16 9.67 -12.95
CA TYR A 79 13.52 9.71 -11.62
C TYR A 79 12.36 10.72 -11.48
N THR A 80 11.79 11.16 -12.61
CA THR A 80 10.59 12.02 -12.62
C THR A 80 9.54 11.42 -13.52
N ARG A 81 8.41 11.06 -12.95
CA ARG A 81 7.23 10.62 -13.70
C ARG A 81 6.35 11.82 -13.99
N SER A 82 6.00 12.05 -15.25
CA SER A 82 5.09 13.14 -15.56
C SER A 82 3.69 12.90 -15.00
N ILE A 83 2.95 13.99 -14.70
CA ILE A 83 1.56 13.93 -14.21
C ILE A 83 0.70 13.09 -15.17
N GLU A 84 0.87 13.28 -16.49
CA GLU A 84 0.14 12.52 -17.50
C GLU A 84 0.46 11.02 -17.42
N ASN A 85 1.75 10.69 -17.36
CA ASN A 85 2.21 9.31 -17.29
C ASN A 85 1.80 8.63 -15.97
N PHE A 86 1.83 9.36 -14.86
CA PHE A 86 1.36 8.82 -13.58
C PHE A 86 -0.15 8.50 -13.61
N LYS A 87 -0.97 9.36 -14.22
CA LYS A 87 -2.40 9.06 -14.47
C LYS A 87 -2.58 7.83 -15.35
N ARG A 88 -1.74 7.68 -16.38
CA ARG A 88 -1.74 6.50 -17.26
C ARG A 88 -1.31 5.22 -16.51
N ASP A 89 -0.36 5.32 -15.58
CA ASP A 89 0.07 4.19 -14.77
C ASP A 89 -1.07 3.66 -13.89
N LEU A 90 -1.82 4.54 -13.22
CA LEU A 90 -2.99 4.17 -12.42
C LEU A 90 -4.01 3.39 -13.26
N GLU A 91 -4.36 3.92 -14.43
CA GLU A 91 -5.32 3.28 -15.34
C GLU A 91 -4.80 1.94 -15.86
N THR A 92 -3.53 1.89 -16.30
CA THR A 92 -2.91 0.68 -16.85
C THR A 92 -2.84 -0.44 -15.80
N LEU A 93 -2.42 -0.10 -14.58
CA LEU A 93 -2.35 -1.08 -13.50
C LEU A 93 -3.73 -1.61 -13.13
N TYR A 94 -4.72 -0.74 -13.03
CA TYR A 94 -6.09 -1.14 -12.73
C TYR A 94 -6.66 -2.08 -13.79
N GLN A 95 -6.53 -1.73 -15.08
CA GLN A 95 -7.01 -2.53 -16.22
C GLN A 95 -6.29 -3.88 -16.33
N LYS A 96 -5.00 -3.94 -15.96
CA LYS A 96 -4.24 -5.20 -15.89
C LYS A 96 -4.50 -6.02 -14.62
N GLY A 97 -5.47 -5.61 -13.81
CA GLY A 97 -5.91 -6.35 -12.63
C GLY A 97 -5.03 -6.13 -11.38
N TYR A 98 -4.16 -5.12 -11.35
CA TYR A 98 -3.40 -4.81 -10.14
C TYR A 98 -4.24 -4.05 -9.12
N ARG A 99 -3.96 -4.28 -7.82
CA ARG A 99 -4.61 -3.61 -6.68
C ARG A 99 -3.57 -3.16 -5.68
N LEU A 100 -3.69 -1.93 -5.20
CA LEU A 100 -2.77 -1.37 -4.21
C LEU A 100 -2.97 -2.05 -2.87
N VAL A 101 -1.88 -2.51 -2.29
CA VAL A 101 -1.80 -3.03 -0.93
C VAL A 101 -0.75 -2.26 -0.13
N LYS A 102 -0.86 -2.28 1.19
CA LYS A 102 0.18 -1.73 2.06
C LYS A 102 1.44 -2.57 1.96
N PHE A 103 2.60 -1.91 2.03
CA PHE A 103 3.87 -2.61 2.08
C PHE A 103 3.95 -3.55 3.30
N GLN A 104 3.53 -3.06 4.47
CA GLN A 104 3.51 -3.84 5.70
C GLN A 104 2.63 -5.10 5.59
N ASP A 105 1.43 -4.98 5.00
CA ASP A 105 0.52 -6.12 4.84
C ASP A 105 1.10 -7.15 3.84
N LEU A 106 1.70 -6.68 2.74
CA LEU A 106 2.39 -7.54 1.77
C LEU A 106 3.53 -8.33 2.43
N MET A 107 4.38 -7.65 3.22
CA MET A 107 5.52 -8.29 3.90
C MET A 107 5.10 -9.24 5.02
N GLN A 108 3.91 -9.07 5.57
CA GLN A 108 3.35 -9.99 6.56
C GLN A 108 2.50 -11.12 5.95
N GLY A 109 2.42 -11.18 4.61
CA GLY A 109 1.59 -12.15 3.90
C GLY A 109 0.08 -11.94 4.07
N LYS A 110 -0.36 -10.76 4.50
CA LYS A 110 -1.76 -10.38 4.69
C LYS A 110 -2.30 -9.68 3.45
N ILE A 111 -2.51 -10.44 2.40
CA ILE A 111 -2.89 -9.91 1.09
C ILE A 111 -4.39 -10.10 0.90
N ASP A 112 -5.15 -9.01 1.04
CA ASP A 112 -6.59 -8.97 0.85
C ASP A 112 -6.91 -8.17 -0.42
N VAL A 113 -6.97 -8.85 -1.55
CA VAL A 113 -7.33 -8.28 -2.85
C VAL A 113 -8.34 -9.18 -3.56
N PRO A 114 -9.21 -8.66 -4.43
CA PRO A 114 -10.22 -9.45 -5.12
C PRO A 114 -9.62 -10.64 -5.90
N ALA A 115 -10.36 -11.74 -5.97
CA ALA A 115 -9.98 -12.92 -6.75
C ALA A 115 -9.63 -12.56 -8.20
N GLY A 116 -8.55 -13.15 -8.72
CA GLY A 116 -8.05 -12.90 -10.06
C GLY A 116 -7.25 -11.61 -10.22
N THR A 117 -7.03 -10.86 -9.13
CA THR A 117 -6.21 -9.64 -9.14
C THR A 117 -4.82 -9.88 -8.56
N THR A 118 -3.94 -8.89 -8.72
CA THR A 118 -2.53 -8.95 -8.32
C THR A 118 -2.22 -7.79 -7.38
N PRO A 119 -1.63 -8.03 -6.21
CA PRO A 119 -1.18 -6.96 -5.33
C PRO A 119 -0.01 -6.18 -5.97
N VAL A 120 0.02 -4.88 -5.70
CA VAL A 120 1.13 -4.00 -6.05
C VAL A 120 1.30 -2.95 -4.96
N VAL A 121 2.54 -2.58 -4.67
CA VAL A 121 2.85 -1.50 -3.73
C VAL A 121 3.41 -0.31 -4.48
N PHE A 122 2.96 0.90 -4.14
CA PHE A 122 3.62 2.13 -4.54
C PHE A 122 4.60 2.56 -3.45
N SER A 123 5.84 2.84 -3.83
CA SER A 123 6.90 3.36 -2.99
C SER A 123 7.35 4.70 -3.54
N PHE A 124 7.27 5.75 -2.73
CA PHE A 124 7.69 7.10 -3.09
C PHE A 124 8.92 7.49 -2.27
N ASP A 125 10.02 7.81 -2.96
CA ASP A 125 11.25 8.26 -2.33
C ASP A 125 11.36 9.79 -2.33
N ASP A 126 12.27 10.35 -1.53
CA ASP A 126 12.65 11.77 -1.46
C ASP A 126 11.62 12.71 -0.84
N SER A 127 10.39 12.31 -0.62
CA SER A 127 9.32 13.17 -0.07
C SER A 127 9.22 14.54 -0.74
N THR A 128 9.13 14.58 -2.08
CA THR A 128 9.04 15.81 -2.87
C THR A 128 7.63 16.42 -2.85
N GLU A 129 7.51 17.72 -3.16
CA GLU A 129 6.22 18.42 -3.18
C GLU A 129 5.22 17.81 -4.15
N GLY A 130 5.67 17.34 -5.32
CA GLY A 130 4.81 16.69 -6.31
C GLY A 130 4.17 15.37 -5.85
N GLN A 131 4.68 14.76 -4.79
CA GLN A 131 4.06 13.57 -4.20
C GLN A 131 2.87 13.95 -3.31
N PHE A 132 2.99 15.03 -2.53
CA PHE A 132 1.94 15.49 -1.63
C PHE A 132 1.97 17.02 -1.48
N ARG A 133 1.07 17.71 -2.16
CA ARG A 133 0.94 19.17 -2.15
C ARG A 133 -0.43 19.62 -1.67
N TYR A 134 -0.46 20.68 -0.86
CA TYR A 134 -1.67 21.41 -0.56
C TYR A 134 -1.70 22.72 -1.32
N LEU A 135 -2.80 23.01 -1.97
CA LEU A 135 -3.14 24.32 -2.52
C LEU A 135 -3.90 25.15 -1.47
N LYS A 136 -3.83 26.49 -1.61
CA LYS A 136 -4.62 27.39 -0.78
C LYS A 136 -5.83 27.88 -1.56
N GLU A 137 -7.01 27.36 -1.25
CA GLU A 137 -8.28 27.76 -1.86
C GLU A 137 -9.25 28.29 -0.80
N GLY A 138 -9.77 29.50 -1.00
CA GLY A 138 -10.70 30.12 -0.04
C GLY A 138 -10.16 30.20 1.39
N GLY A 139 -8.84 30.33 1.56
CA GLY A 139 -8.19 30.34 2.87
C GLY A 139 -7.94 28.96 3.50
N LYS A 140 -8.41 27.87 2.87
CA LYS A 140 -8.23 26.49 3.33
C LYS A 140 -7.12 25.78 2.57
N ALA A 141 -6.47 24.82 3.23
CA ALA A 141 -5.54 23.90 2.56
C ALA A 141 -6.35 22.75 1.95
N VAL A 142 -6.34 22.64 0.61
CA VAL A 142 -7.00 21.61 -0.19
C VAL A 142 -5.94 20.73 -0.81
N LEU A 143 -6.13 19.41 -0.81
CA LEU A 143 -5.22 18.48 -1.49
C LEU A 143 -5.20 18.81 -2.98
N ASP A 144 -3.99 19.05 -3.52
CA ASP A 144 -3.81 19.32 -4.94
C ASP A 144 -4.18 18.09 -5.77
N PRO A 145 -5.13 18.19 -6.71
CA PRO A 145 -5.52 17.05 -7.56
C PRO A 145 -4.42 16.59 -8.53
N GLU A 146 -3.37 17.38 -8.72
CA GLU A 146 -2.25 17.07 -9.62
C GLU A 146 -0.97 16.59 -8.92
N CYS A 147 -0.96 16.50 -7.59
CA CYS A 147 0.07 15.74 -6.90
C CYS A 147 -0.26 14.24 -6.88
N ALA A 148 0.74 13.36 -6.69
CA ALA A 148 0.54 11.92 -6.69
C ALA A 148 -0.62 11.49 -5.78
N LEU A 149 -0.64 11.97 -4.54
CA LEU A 149 -1.65 11.62 -3.55
C LEU A 149 -3.06 12.10 -3.94
N GLY A 150 -3.17 13.27 -4.60
CA GLY A 150 -4.42 13.78 -5.14
C GLY A 150 -4.95 12.93 -6.27
N MET A 151 -4.10 12.61 -7.26
CA MET A 151 -4.45 11.73 -8.38
C MET A 151 -4.87 10.34 -7.90
N MET A 152 -4.12 9.73 -6.97
CA MET A 152 -4.49 8.45 -6.35
C MET A 152 -5.84 8.54 -5.62
N SER A 153 -6.09 9.64 -4.88
CA SER A 153 -7.36 9.85 -4.18
C SER A 153 -8.54 9.91 -5.14
N ASP A 154 -8.39 10.64 -6.24
CA ASP A 154 -9.46 10.79 -7.23
C ASP A 154 -9.67 9.51 -8.04
N PHE A 155 -8.60 8.77 -8.31
CA PHE A 155 -8.68 7.47 -8.95
C PHE A 155 -9.39 6.45 -8.07
N SER A 156 -9.04 6.36 -6.79
CA SER A 156 -9.66 5.42 -5.84
C SER A 156 -11.14 5.71 -5.57
N LYS A 157 -11.59 6.97 -5.69
CA LYS A 157 -13.03 7.30 -5.64
C LYS A 157 -13.81 6.73 -6.82
N LYS A 158 -13.18 6.66 -8.01
CA LYS A 158 -13.77 6.09 -9.23
C LYS A 158 -13.67 4.57 -9.25
N HIS A 159 -12.61 4.03 -8.66
CA HIS A 159 -12.26 2.62 -8.58
C HIS A 159 -11.98 2.21 -7.12
N PRO A 160 -13.02 2.04 -6.28
CA PRO A 160 -12.83 1.79 -4.83
C PRO A 160 -12.05 0.50 -4.51
N ASP A 161 -12.09 -0.48 -5.41
CA ASP A 161 -11.37 -1.74 -5.31
C ASP A 161 -9.89 -1.66 -5.74
N PHE A 162 -9.44 -0.51 -6.28
CA PHE A 162 -8.02 -0.31 -6.61
C PHE A 162 -7.15 -0.18 -5.37
N GLY A 163 -7.70 0.41 -4.30
CA GLY A 163 -6.97 0.76 -3.09
C GLY A 163 -6.48 2.21 -3.08
N TYR A 164 -6.10 2.68 -1.88
CA TYR A 164 -5.56 4.03 -1.66
C TYR A 164 -4.50 3.96 -0.57
N THR A 165 -3.31 3.50 -0.92
CA THR A 165 -2.19 3.30 -0.01
C THR A 165 -0.86 3.37 -0.76
N ALA A 166 0.21 3.66 -0.05
CA ALA A 166 1.59 3.65 -0.51
C ALA A 166 2.53 3.66 0.70
N ILE A 167 3.82 3.42 0.47
CA ILE A 167 4.89 3.75 1.42
C ILE A 167 5.61 5.01 0.95
N PHE A 168 5.79 5.97 1.87
CA PHE A 168 6.58 7.18 1.64
C PHE A 168 7.88 7.12 2.43
N SER A 169 9.02 7.25 1.75
CA SER A 169 10.36 7.26 2.34
C SER A 169 10.88 8.69 2.42
N PHE A 170 11.12 9.16 3.66
CA PHE A 170 11.30 10.58 3.95
C PHE A 170 12.75 11.02 3.99
N LEU A 171 13.02 12.12 3.29
CA LEU A 171 14.12 13.04 3.51
C LEU A 171 13.64 14.23 4.39
N PRO A 172 14.56 15.05 4.93
CA PRO A 172 14.19 16.20 5.78
C PRO A 172 13.36 17.31 5.13
N ASN A 173 13.25 17.35 3.78
CA ASN A 173 12.39 18.28 3.05
C ASN A 173 10.88 18.05 3.30
N LEU A 174 10.45 16.84 3.69
CA LEU A 174 9.11 16.51 4.17
C LEU A 174 7.99 17.09 3.28
N PHE A 175 8.09 16.85 1.94
CA PHE A 175 7.17 17.36 0.92
C PHE A 175 7.22 18.89 0.73
N ASP A 176 8.33 19.55 1.04
CA ASP A 176 8.66 20.95 0.72
C ASP A 176 7.62 22.03 1.10
N GLN A 177 6.67 21.75 1.95
CA GLN A 177 5.66 22.70 2.44
C GLN A 177 5.66 22.77 3.98
N PRO A 178 6.65 23.45 4.61
CA PRO A 178 6.84 23.43 6.07
C PRO A 178 5.60 23.85 6.88
N LYS A 179 4.78 24.73 6.33
CA LYS A 179 3.52 25.18 6.96
C LYS A 179 2.52 24.04 7.16
N TYR A 180 2.59 22.99 6.37
CA TYR A 180 1.60 21.92 6.35
C TYR A 180 2.15 20.56 6.84
N ILE A 181 3.37 20.52 7.39
CA ILE A 181 4.02 19.26 7.80
C ILE A 181 3.12 18.46 8.73
N ASP A 182 2.69 19.01 9.86
CA ASP A 182 1.84 18.29 10.81
C ASP A 182 0.56 17.76 10.14
N LYS A 183 -0.11 18.61 9.35
CA LYS A 183 -1.32 18.26 8.63
C LYS A 183 -1.08 17.13 7.60
N LYS A 184 0.07 17.11 6.91
CA LYS A 184 0.44 16.07 5.97
C LYS A 184 0.64 14.73 6.69
N PHE A 185 1.38 14.71 7.78
CA PHE A 185 1.63 13.50 8.56
C PHE A 185 0.38 12.98 9.27
N ASP A 186 -0.47 13.86 9.80
CA ASP A 186 -1.77 13.48 10.35
C ASP A 186 -2.68 12.85 9.27
N TYR A 187 -2.66 13.40 8.06
CA TYR A 187 -3.42 12.85 6.93
C TYR A 187 -2.91 11.45 6.55
N LEU A 188 -1.61 11.30 6.30
CA LEU A 188 -1.02 10.01 5.90
C LEU A 188 -1.24 8.96 6.99
N TYR A 189 -0.96 9.29 8.24
CA TYR A 189 -1.19 8.39 9.37
C TYR A 189 -2.67 8.02 9.53
N GLY A 190 -3.56 9.01 9.47
CA GLY A 190 -5.01 8.80 9.59
C GLY A 190 -5.62 7.97 8.45
N LYS A 191 -4.97 7.94 7.28
CA LYS A 191 -5.35 7.12 6.13
C LYS A 191 -4.65 5.75 6.11
N GLY A 192 -3.69 5.53 7.03
CA GLY A 192 -3.00 4.27 7.16
C GLY A 192 -1.95 4.00 6.07
N PHE A 193 -1.33 5.06 5.55
CA PHE A 193 -0.15 4.93 4.69
C PHE A 193 1.05 4.41 5.48
N ASP A 194 1.97 3.73 4.79
CA ASP A 194 3.22 3.26 5.38
C ASP A 194 4.31 4.33 5.30
N PHE A 195 5.32 4.21 6.19
CA PHE A 195 6.36 5.22 6.37
C PHE A 195 7.74 4.58 6.29
N GLY A 196 8.61 5.13 5.43
CA GLY A 196 10.00 4.71 5.26
C GLY A 196 11.00 5.78 5.69
N ASN A 197 12.19 5.37 6.01
CA ASN A 197 13.35 6.19 6.33
C ASN A 197 14.27 6.27 5.12
N HIS A 198 14.52 7.48 4.60
CA HIS A 198 15.42 7.65 3.45
C HIS A 198 16.73 8.36 3.82
N THR A 199 17.13 8.28 5.08
CA THR A 199 18.31 8.92 5.67
C THR A 199 18.16 10.46 5.82
N THR A 200 19.18 11.11 6.35
CA THR A 200 19.17 12.58 6.55
C THR A 200 19.71 13.33 5.34
N ASN A 201 20.82 12.87 4.75
CA ASN A 201 21.54 13.57 3.70
C ASN A 201 21.69 12.75 2.41
N HIS A 202 20.97 11.65 2.29
CA HIS A 202 20.97 10.78 1.13
C HIS A 202 22.36 10.26 0.68
N PRO A 203 23.28 9.82 1.60
CA PRO A 203 24.57 9.33 1.20
C PRO A 203 24.51 7.89 0.71
N SER A 204 25.46 7.47 -0.14
CA SER A 204 25.74 6.06 -0.39
C SER A 204 26.25 5.41 0.88
N LEU A 205 25.41 4.64 1.60
CA LEU A 205 25.74 4.09 2.92
C LEU A 205 26.95 3.15 2.89
N GLY A 206 27.23 2.47 1.78
CA GLY A 206 28.41 1.63 1.57
C GLY A 206 29.74 2.38 1.51
N LEU A 207 29.70 3.71 1.33
CA LEU A 207 30.89 4.56 1.20
C LEU A 207 31.22 5.38 2.46
N VAL A 208 30.37 5.30 3.49
CA VAL A 208 30.56 6.07 4.73
C VAL A 208 30.90 5.16 5.93
N SER A 209 31.34 5.76 7.03
CA SER A 209 31.66 5.03 8.26
C SER A 209 30.40 4.55 8.99
N ASP A 210 30.54 3.50 9.82
CA ASP A 210 29.45 2.96 10.65
C ASP A 210 28.81 4.02 11.55
N ASP A 211 29.59 4.96 12.10
CA ASP A 211 29.06 6.09 12.87
C ASP A 211 28.18 7.02 12.02
N THR A 212 28.63 7.29 10.79
CA THR A 212 27.84 8.09 9.82
C THR A 212 26.57 7.35 9.41
N VAL A 213 26.62 6.03 9.15
CA VAL A 213 25.44 5.22 8.87
C VAL A 213 24.40 5.38 9.97
N GLN A 214 24.81 5.21 11.23
CA GLN A 214 23.90 5.34 12.36
C GLN A 214 23.33 6.77 12.49
N LYS A 215 24.16 7.79 12.28
CA LYS A 215 23.72 9.20 12.26
C LYS A 215 22.66 9.45 11.19
N GLU A 216 22.90 8.97 9.99
CA GLU A 216 22.02 9.15 8.83
C GLU A 216 20.65 8.49 9.04
N ILE A 217 20.61 7.29 9.59
CA ILE A 217 19.36 6.56 9.85
C ILE A 217 18.62 7.10 11.09
N ALA A 218 19.34 7.47 12.15
CA ALA A 218 18.72 7.98 13.37
C ALA A 218 18.13 9.38 13.22
N GLY A 219 18.64 10.19 12.28
CA GLY A 219 18.18 11.58 12.05
C GLY A 219 16.68 11.67 11.76
N PRO A 220 16.15 11.05 10.71
CA PRO A 220 14.72 11.07 10.39
C PRO A 220 13.85 10.52 11.52
N VAL A 221 14.29 9.48 12.24
CA VAL A 221 13.56 8.96 13.41
C VAL A 221 13.41 10.01 14.50
N LYS A 222 14.48 10.78 14.76
CA LYS A 222 14.46 11.88 15.73
C LYS A 222 13.50 13.00 15.32
N GLU A 223 13.54 13.38 14.05
CA GLU A 223 12.64 14.44 13.53
C GLU A 223 11.17 13.97 13.51
N MET A 224 10.91 12.75 13.07
CA MET A 224 9.55 12.22 13.04
C MET A 224 8.90 12.14 14.42
N LYS A 225 9.68 11.82 15.47
CA LYS A 225 9.18 11.84 16.85
C LYS A 225 8.68 13.22 17.30
N LYS A 226 9.19 14.30 16.71
CA LYS A 226 8.73 15.68 17.02
C LYS A 226 7.46 16.02 16.26
N ILE A 227 7.33 15.56 15.01
CA ILE A 227 6.22 15.85 14.11
C ILE A 227 5.00 15.01 14.51
N ASN A 228 5.14 13.69 14.51
CA ASN A 228 4.08 12.77 14.89
C ASN A 228 4.68 11.51 15.56
N PRO A 229 4.66 11.42 16.91
CA PRO A 229 5.28 10.30 17.66
C PRO A 229 4.60 8.94 17.42
N LYS A 230 3.44 8.91 16.77
CA LYS A 230 2.74 7.67 16.41
C LYS A 230 3.30 7.04 15.13
N VAL A 231 3.93 7.84 14.27
CA VAL A 231 4.58 7.37 13.04
C VAL A 231 5.83 6.60 13.39
N LYS A 232 5.95 5.40 12.85
CA LYS A 232 7.15 4.56 12.95
C LYS A 232 7.83 4.53 11.59
N LEU A 233 9.14 4.77 11.59
CA LEU A 233 10.01 4.58 10.44
C LEU A 233 10.72 3.24 10.65
N ASP A 234 10.13 2.17 10.20
CA ASP A 234 10.60 0.78 10.38
C ASP A 234 10.94 0.07 9.07
N VAL A 235 11.04 0.84 7.99
CA VAL A 235 11.52 0.44 6.67
C VAL A 235 12.62 1.40 6.25
N LEU A 236 13.82 0.90 5.94
CA LEU A 236 14.92 1.70 5.43
C LEU A 236 14.90 1.66 3.90
N CYS A 237 14.68 2.79 3.25
CA CYS A 237 14.89 2.92 1.82
C CYS A 237 16.35 3.35 1.57
N LEU A 238 17.13 2.50 0.93
CA LEU A 238 18.57 2.69 0.76
C LEU A 238 18.87 3.72 -0.32
N PRO A 239 19.46 4.88 0.02
CA PRO A 239 19.91 5.82 -1.00
C PRO A 239 20.85 5.15 -2.01
N HIS A 240 20.55 5.33 -3.30
CA HIS A 240 21.30 4.69 -4.41
C HIS A 240 21.34 3.15 -4.34
N GLY A 241 20.47 2.50 -3.58
CA GLY A 241 20.54 1.06 -3.31
C GLY A 241 21.80 0.61 -2.57
N SER A 242 22.55 1.54 -1.95
CA SER A 242 23.87 1.29 -1.39
C SER A 242 23.78 0.79 0.05
N GLU A 243 23.99 -0.52 0.23
CA GLU A 243 24.03 -1.15 1.55
C GLU A 243 25.33 -0.76 2.32
N PRO A 244 25.26 -0.51 3.65
CA PRO A 244 26.44 -0.26 4.45
C PRO A 244 27.31 -1.51 4.56
N LYS A 245 28.63 -1.34 4.83
CA LYS A 245 29.56 -2.45 5.02
C LYS A 245 29.15 -3.35 6.19
N ASN A 246 28.76 -2.74 7.31
CA ASN A 246 28.13 -3.43 8.43
C ASN A 246 26.61 -3.46 8.22
N LYS A 247 26.11 -4.55 7.64
CA LYS A 247 24.69 -4.70 7.25
C LYS A 247 23.74 -4.70 8.44
N GLU A 248 24.17 -5.07 9.65
CA GLU A 248 23.36 -5.02 10.86
C GLU A 248 22.86 -3.60 11.16
N LEU A 249 23.62 -2.59 10.75
CA LEU A 249 23.25 -1.19 10.92
C LEU A 249 22.06 -0.76 10.04
N MET A 250 21.68 -1.54 9.04
CA MET A 250 20.41 -1.29 8.34
C MET A 250 19.21 -1.54 9.24
N TYR A 251 19.33 -2.47 10.17
CA TYR A 251 18.21 -2.95 11.00
C TYR A 251 18.20 -2.33 12.39
N ASN A 252 19.36 -2.26 13.04
CA ASN A 252 19.43 -1.79 14.43
C ASN A 252 20.63 -0.88 14.64
N GLY A 253 20.39 0.20 15.38
CA GLY A 253 21.45 1.12 15.76
C GLY A 253 20.98 2.26 16.63
N SER A 254 21.92 3.14 16.95
CA SER A 254 21.62 4.35 17.72
C SER A 254 22.65 5.45 17.47
N TYR A 255 22.18 6.71 17.46
CA TYR A 255 23.07 7.86 17.39
C TYR A 255 22.59 8.97 18.34
N ASN A 256 23.47 9.48 19.18
CA ASN A 256 23.17 10.53 20.17
C ASN A 256 21.86 10.27 20.95
N GLY A 257 21.68 9.04 21.46
CA GLY A 257 20.51 8.63 22.25
C GLY A 257 19.24 8.33 21.45
N THR A 258 19.24 8.50 20.14
CA THR A 258 18.15 8.11 19.27
C THR A 258 18.39 6.70 18.75
N LYS A 259 17.57 5.75 19.20
CA LYS A 259 17.55 4.36 18.69
C LYS A 259 16.66 4.27 17.46
N TYR A 260 17.04 3.42 16.51
CA TYR A 260 16.22 3.03 15.37
C TYR A 260 16.14 1.52 15.23
N HIS A 261 15.07 1.04 14.60
CA HIS A 261 14.88 -0.34 14.22
C HIS A 261 14.12 -0.37 12.89
N ASN A 262 14.64 -1.11 11.91
CA ASN A 262 13.97 -1.35 10.64
C ASN A 262 13.75 -2.86 10.47
N ASN A 263 12.59 -3.24 10.00
CA ASN A 263 12.24 -4.62 9.69
C ASN A 263 12.75 -5.02 8.30
N TRP A 264 12.74 -4.06 7.35
CA TRP A 264 13.11 -4.27 5.95
C TRP A 264 13.95 -3.12 5.42
N ALA A 265 14.72 -3.42 4.38
CA ALA A 265 15.43 -2.44 3.56
C ALA A 265 14.95 -2.54 2.11
N LEU A 266 14.69 -1.39 1.48
CA LEU A 266 14.30 -1.29 0.06
C LEU A 266 15.51 -0.91 -0.77
N LEU A 267 15.78 -1.70 -1.82
CA LEU A 267 16.80 -1.38 -2.83
C LEU A 267 16.24 -0.39 -3.87
N VAL A 268 17.12 0.29 -4.57
CA VAL A 268 16.82 0.84 -5.90
C VAL A 268 16.68 -0.35 -6.84
N GLY A 269 15.57 -0.38 -7.59
CA GLY A 269 15.11 -1.62 -8.10
C GLY A 269 15.47 -1.98 -9.51
N SER A 270 15.26 -3.23 -9.84
CA SER A 270 15.17 -3.72 -11.20
C SER A 270 14.20 -4.90 -11.34
N GLU A 271 13.74 -5.53 -10.25
CA GLU A 271 12.98 -6.77 -10.37
C GLU A 271 11.85 -6.92 -9.35
N PRO A 272 10.78 -7.66 -9.70
CA PRO A 272 9.78 -8.15 -8.77
C PRO A 272 10.39 -9.16 -7.79
N PHE A 273 9.68 -9.43 -6.69
CA PHE A 273 10.12 -10.41 -5.71
C PHE A 273 9.00 -11.40 -5.36
N TYR A 274 9.37 -12.51 -4.72
CA TYR A 274 8.43 -13.51 -4.23
C TYR A 274 8.02 -13.24 -2.79
N PRO A 275 6.76 -13.52 -2.39
CA PRO A 275 6.29 -13.37 -1.01
C PRO A 275 7.13 -14.16 0.00
N GLU A 276 7.05 -13.78 1.30
CA GLU A 276 7.90 -14.35 2.36
C GLU A 276 7.79 -15.88 2.49
N TYR A 277 6.61 -16.42 2.23
CA TYR A 277 6.35 -17.86 2.30
C TYR A 277 6.78 -18.63 1.05
N GLN A 278 7.45 -18.02 0.09
CA GLN A 278 7.98 -18.66 -1.11
C GLN A 278 9.52 -18.76 -1.04
N TYR A 279 10.10 -19.93 -1.34
CA TYR A 279 11.52 -20.24 -1.13
C TYR A 279 12.52 -19.31 -1.84
N LYS A 280 12.09 -18.56 -2.86
CA LYS A 280 12.91 -17.57 -3.57
C LYS A 280 12.76 -16.15 -3.01
N ASN A 281 12.06 -16.01 -1.88
CA ASN A 281 11.96 -14.70 -1.25
C ASN A 281 13.35 -14.12 -0.94
N PRO A 282 13.60 -12.83 -1.20
CA PRO A 282 14.91 -12.21 -0.99
C PRO A 282 15.28 -11.97 0.49
N GLY A 283 14.38 -12.29 1.41
CA GLY A 283 14.55 -11.99 2.84
C GLY A 283 14.11 -10.56 3.18
N THR A 284 14.96 -9.86 3.94
CA THR A 284 14.63 -8.52 4.45
C THR A 284 15.12 -7.37 3.58
N VAL A 285 15.87 -7.66 2.51
CA VAL A 285 16.33 -6.68 1.51
C VAL A 285 15.48 -6.85 0.26
N ILE A 286 14.56 -5.93 0.04
CA ILE A 286 13.49 -6.06 -0.95
C ILE A 286 13.85 -5.26 -2.21
N PRO A 287 13.95 -5.92 -3.38
CA PRO A 287 14.10 -5.22 -4.65
C PRO A 287 12.81 -4.48 -5.01
N ARG A 288 12.95 -3.42 -5.81
CA ARG A 288 11.83 -2.64 -6.32
C ARG A 288 11.91 -2.57 -7.84
N VAL A 289 10.86 -2.11 -8.46
CA VAL A 289 10.78 -1.88 -9.90
C VAL A 289 10.64 -0.39 -10.15
N GLN A 290 11.65 0.23 -10.76
CA GLN A 290 11.59 1.63 -11.14
C GLN A 290 10.46 1.86 -12.16
N VAL A 291 9.65 2.90 -11.93
CA VAL A 291 8.57 3.22 -12.87
C VAL A 291 9.13 4.00 -14.06
N MET A 292 9.05 3.39 -15.20
CA MET A 292 9.47 3.97 -16.48
C MET A 292 8.81 3.26 -17.66
N ASP A 293 8.72 3.97 -18.77
CA ASP A 293 8.29 3.39 -20.03
C ASP A 293 9.41 2.48 -20.61
N TYR A 294 9.01 1.40 -21.26
CA TYR A 294 9.96 0.49 -21.90
C TYR A 294 10.70 1.20 -23.05
N ASN A 295 12.02 1.25 -22.96
CA ASN A 295 12.86 1.77 -24.02
C ASN A 295 13.83 0.67 -24.50
N PRO A 296 13.57 0.00 -25.63
CA PRO A 296 14.40 -1.10 -26.12
C PRO A 296 15.80 -0.67 -26.56
N THR A 297 16.05 0.64 -26.70
CA THR A 297 17.34 1.17 -27.15
C THR A 297 18.25 1.65 -26.01
N SER A 298 17.75 1.73 -24.78
CA SER A 298 18.56 2.04 -23.60
C SER A 298 19.35 0.79 -23.20
N GLY A 299 20.66 0.83 -23.35
CA GLY A 299 21.56 -0.29 -23.05
C GLY A 299 21.72 -0.64 -21.56
N SER A 300 21.06 0.11 -20.66
CA SER A 300 21.00 -0.15 -19.22
C SER A 300 19.70 0.38 -18.68
N GLY A 301 18.92 -0.47 -17.99
CA GLY A 301 17.68 -0.04 -17.35
C GLY A 301 16.39 -0.29 -18.14
N ALA A 302 16.43 -1.16 -19.16
CA ALA A 302 15.23 -1.58 -19.90
C ALA A 302 14.19 -2.33 -19.04
N GLU A 303 14.50 -2.69 -17.79
CA GLU A 303 13.70 -3.56 -16.92
C GLU A 303 12.87 -2.77 -15.90
N GLY A 304 12.29 -1.64 -16.32
CA GLY A 304 11.34 -0.88 -15.52
C GLY A 304 9.92 -1.48 -15.51
N SER A 305 8.98 -0.72 -15.00
CA SER A 305 7.59 -1.19 -14.79
C SER A 305 6.92 -1.66 -16.08
N ASP A 306 7.07 -0.96 -17.21
CA ASP A 306 6.44 -1.38 -18.48
C ASP A 306 7.07 -2.69 -19.04
N TYR A 307 8.39 -2.89 -18.84
CA TYR A 307 9.01 -4.19 -19.16
C TYR A 307 8.36 -5.33 -18.38
N TRP A 308 8.23 -5.20 -17.05
CA TRP A 308 7.68 -6.24 -16.20
C TRP A 308 6.19 -6.47 -16.42
N LEU A 309 5.41 -5.44 -16.72
CA LEU A 309 4.01 -5.59 -17.11
C LEU A 309 3.88 -6.42 -18.39
N ARG A 310 4.71 -6.14 -19.42
CA ARG A 310 4.76 -6.95 -20.65
C ARG A 310 5.32 -8.36 -20.42
N TYR A 311 6.25 -8.51 -19.49
CA TYR A 311 6.81 -9.80 -19.12
C TYR A 311 5.73 -10.70 -18.50
N PHE A 312 4.97 -10.20 -17.56
CA PHE A 312 3.87 -10.93 -16.92
C PHE A 312 2.68 -11.20 -17.87
N ASP A 313 2.44 -10.37 -18.88
CA ASP A 313 1.47 -10.69 -19.93
C ASP A 313 1.88 -11.94 -20.73
N ARG A 314 3.18 -12.16 -20.93
CA ARG A 314 3.75 -13.32 -21.64
C ARG A 314 4.01 -14.53 -20.74
N HIS A 315 4.18 -14.28 -19.43
CA HIS A 315 4.50 -15.26 -18.40
C HIS A 315 3.55 -15.15 -17.20
N PRO A 316 2.24 -15.37 -17.43
CA PRO A 316 1.23 -15.24 -16.36
C PRO A 316 1.45 -16.24 -15.21
N GLU A 317 2.13 -17.36 -15.46
CA GLU A 317 2.47 -18.39 -14.47
C GLU A 317 3.51 -17.93 -13.43
N LEU A 318 4.17 -16.78 -13.67
CA LEU A 318 5.12 -16.17 -12.73
C LEU A 318 4.49 -15.06 -11.89
N LYS A 319 3.34 -14.56 -12.31
CA LYS A 319 2.64 -13.46 -11.67
C LYS A 319 1.83 -13.95 -10.47
N PHE A 320 1.84 -13.18 -9.37
CA PHE A 320 0.88 -13.41 -8.28
C PHE A 320 -0.55 -13.17 -8.77
N ILE A 321 -1.44 -14.10 -8.51
CA ILE A 321 -2.89 -13.98 -8.80
C ILE A 321 -3.64 -14.48 -7.58
N SER A 322 -4.40 -13.61 -6.93
CA SER A 322 -5.15 -13.94 -5.72
C SER A 322 -6.34 -14.85 -5.99
N ASP A 323 -6.67 -15.71 -5.04
CA ASP A 323 -7.93 -16.45 -4.99
C ASP A 323 -9.06 -15.64 -4.32
N GLY A 324 -8.74 -14.50 -3.70
CA GLY A 324 -9.67 -13.59 -3.03
C GLY A 324 -10.01 -13.98 -1.59
N ASP A 325 -9.29 -14.93 -1.00
CA ASP A 325 -9.44 -15.35 0.39
C ASP A 325 -8.14 -15.09 1.15
N PRO A 326 -8.08 -14.09 2.05
CA PRO A 326 -6.85 -13.75 2.78
C PRO A 326 -6.40 -14.82 3.79
N ASP A 327 -7.22 -15.85 4.05
CA ASP A 327 -6.90 -16.95 4.97
C ASP A 327 -6.32 -18.17 4.24
N THR A 328 -6.16 -18.09 2.90
CA THR A 328 -5.54 -19.12 2.08
C THR A 328 -4.37 -18.59 1.26
N ILE A 329 -3.42 -19.47 0.96
CA ILE A 329 -2.41 -19.28 -0.09
C ILE A 329 -2.70 -20.34 -1.17
N CYS A 330 -3.24 -19.90 -2.28
CA CYS A 330 -3.70 -20.79 -3.35
C CYS A 330 -2.71 -20.79 -4.54
N ALA A 331 -2.33 -21.98 -5.00
CA ALA A 331 -1.50 -22.14 -6.20
C ALA A 331 -1.72 -23.51 -6.85
N PRO A 332 -1.27 -23.74 -8.12
CA PRO A 332 -1.23 -25.06 -8.70
C PRO A 332 -0.49 -26.07 -7.82
N ALA A 333 -1.04 -27.26 -7.60
CA ALA A 333 -0.50 -28.27 -6.68
C ALA A 333 0.98 -28.62 -6.95
N TYR A 334 1.42 -28.58 -8.21
CA TYR A 334 2.82 -28.85 -8.55
C TYR A 334 3.80 -27.78 -8.01
N MET A 335 3.31 -26.64 -7.53
CA MET A 335 4.11 -25.57 -6.94
C MET A 335 4.27 -25.68 -5.41
N GLU A 336 3.62 -26.65 -4.76
CA GLU A 336 3.70 -26.84 -3.31
C GLU A 336 5.14 -26.94 -2.77
N ASN A 337 6.04 -27.53 -3.56
CA ASN A 337 7.47 -27.62 -3.23
C ASN A 337 8.20 -26.25 -3.18
N ARG A 338 7.53 -25.16 -3.59
CA ARG A 338 8.05 -23.79 -3.50
C ARG A 338 7.61 -23.06 -2.23
N LEU A 339 6.65 -23.64 -1.50
CA LEU A 339 6.14 -23.09 -0.26
C LEU A 339 7.13 -23.33 0.88
N LEU A 340 7.26 -22.35 1.76
CA LEU A 340 7.91 -22.46 3.07
C LEU A 340 6.79 -22.48 4.13
N PRO A 341 6.34 -23.65 4.59
CA PRO A 341 5.19 -23.76 5.51
C PRO A 341 5.38 -22.99 6.82
N ASP A 342 6.62 -22.94 7.33
CA ASP A 342 6.98 -22.23 8.57
C ASP A 342 6.91 -20.69 8.43
N LYS A 343 6.72 -20.20 7.21
CA LYS A 343 6.61 -18.78 6.87
C LYS A 343 5.18 -18.33 6.56
N LEU A 344 4.23 -19.25 6.60
CA LEU A 344 2.83 -18.88 6.45
C LEU A 344 2.37 -17.98 7.61
N PRO A 345 1.56 -16.95 7.35
CA PRO A 345 0.95 -16.16 8.41
C PRO A 345 0.12 -17.04 9.35
N PRO A 346 0.01 -16.68 10.63
CA PRO A 346 -0.82 -17.43 11.58
C PRO A 346 -2.28 -17.55 11.11
N GLY A 347 -2.78 -18.77 11.03
CA GLY A 347 -4.16 -19.07 10.61
C GLY A 347 -4.34 -19.24 9.09
N VAL A 348 -3.33 -18.92 8.30
CA VAL A 348 -3.35 -19.10 6.83
C VAL A 348 -2.97 -20.53 6.48
N SER A 349 -3.66 -21.12 5.51
CA SER A 349 -3.41 -22.47 5.01
C SER A 349 -3.07 -22.48 3.52
N PHE A 350 -2.30 -23.49 3.09
CA PHE A 350 -2.03 -23.68 1.66
C PHE A 350 -3.13 -24.54 1.01
N LEU A 351 -3.56 -24.12 -0.17
CA LEU A 351 -4.54 -24.80 -1.00
C LEU A 351 -3.97 -25.04 -2.41
N GLY A 352 -3.53 -26.27 -2.68
CA GLY A 352 -3.10 -26.71 -4.01
C GLY A 352 -4.29 -27.21 -4.85
N TYR A 353 -4.34 -26.85 -6.16
CA TYR A 353 -5.37 -27.30 -7.09
C TYR A 353 -4.78 -27.94 -8.35
#